data_0d8e984beabb576ad03970adbdf1e6d5
#
_entry.id   0d8e984beabb576ad03970adbdf1e6d5
#
_cell.length_a   1.000
_cell.length_b   1.000
_cell.length_c   1.000
_cell.angle_alpha   90.00
_cell.angle_beta   90.00
_cell.angle_gamma   90.00
#
_symmetry.space_group_name_H-M   'P 1'
#
loop_
_entity.id
_entity.type
_entity.pdbx_description
1 polymer ?
#
loop_
_entity_poly.entity_id
_entity_poly.type
_entity_poly.pdbx_seq_one_letter_code
_entity_poly.pdbx_strand_id
1 'polypeptide(L)'
;FLTWMQERKTPIYVVATANDTMRPEFMRKGRFDEVYFVNFPTESECVDILLKKLSRYNSPDSIFDFQTLTKGEYQKIALAMQGGVYGGFAGSEIEAVVSMVMENAFIKYLGMSSQHRVPIKVDDFLSVIASMKDAVMANQKGKLGQKTNVERILEIQECYHFKSASNKKD
;
A
#
# COMPACT_ATOMS: atom_id res chain seq x y z
N PHE A 1 -21.07 -1.12 -21.13
CA PHE A 1 -20.63 -1.99 -20.02
C PHE A 1 -21.76 -2.22 -19.00
N LEU A 2 -22.40 -1.16 -18.48
CA LEU A 2 -23.47 -1.28 -17.47
C LEU A 2 -24.69 -2.04 -17.99
N THR A 3 -25.11 -1.81 -19.23
CA THR A 3 -26.19 -2.54 -19.91
C THR A 3 -25.82 -4.01 -20.07
N TRP A 4 -24.59 -4.28 -20.52
CA TRP A 4 -24.09 -5.64 -20.64
C TRP A 4 -24.09 -6.39 -19.30
N MET A 5 -23.73 -5.75 -18.20
CA MET A 5 -23.77 -6.37 -16.87
C MET A 5 -25.19 -6.80 -16.48
N GLN A 6 -26.21 -6.03 -16.84
CA GLN A 6 -27.62 -6.32 -16.51
C GLN A 6 -28.25 -7.39 -17.43
N GLU A 7 -27.87 -7.42 -18.70
CA GLU A 7 -28.49 -8.28 -19.71
C GLU A 7 -27.81 -9.63 -19.87
N ARG A 8 -26.63 -9.82 -19.30
CA ARG A 8 -25.87 -11.08 -19.42
C ARG A 8 -26.63 -12.25 -18.79
N LYS A 9 -26.70 -13.35 -19.52
CA LYS A 9 -27.30 -14.60 -19.07
C LYS A 9 -26.24 -15.61 -18.58
N THR A 10 -24.97 -15.40 -18.93
CA THR A 10 -23.88 -16.31 -18.56
C THR A 10 -23.30 -15.91 -17.18
N PRO A 11 -23.06 -16.84 -16.27
CA PRO A 11 -22.42 -16.54 -14.99
C PRO A 11 -20.97 -16.12 -15.22
N ILE A 12 -20.66 -14.85 -14.93
CA ILE A 12 -19.31 -14.28 -15.02
C ILE A 12 -19.04 -13.54 -13.72
N TYR A 13 -17.88 -13.77 -13.15
CA TYR A 13 -17.40 -13.02 -12.00
C TYR A 13 -16.64 -11.78 -12.49
N VAL A 14 -17.09 -10.60 -12.07
CA VAL A 14 -16.50 -9.31 -12.47
C VAL A 14 -15.96 -8.63 -11.21
N VAL A 15 -14.67 -8.30 -11.22
CA VAL A 15 -14.02 -7.48 -10.20
C VAL A 15 -13.60 -6.17 -10.85
N ALA A 16 -13.92 -5.06 -10.20
CA ALA A 16 -13.48 -3.74 -10.60
C ALA A 16 -12.87 -3.00 -9.42
N THR A 17 -11.87 -2.15 -9.69
CA THR A 17 -11.26 -1.26 -8.70
C THR A 17 -11.41 0.18 -9.15
N ALA A 18 -11.60 1.09 -8.19
CA ALA A 18 -11.69 2.52 -8.43
C ALA A 18 -10.93 3.28 -7.34
N ASN A 19 -10.29 4.39 -7.72
CA ASN A 19 -9.54 5.27 -6.80
C ASN A 19 -10.39 6.46 -6.32
N ASP A 20 -11.63 6.55 -6.76
CA ASP A 20 -12.54 7.65 -6.39
C ASP A 20 -13.98 7.13 -6.23
N THR A 21 -14.88 8.02 -5.83
CA THR A 21 -16.32 7.74 -5.71
C THR A 21 -16.86 7.11 -6.98
N MET A 22 -17.53 5.98 -6.85
CA MET A 22 -18.27 5.41 -7.97
C MET A 22 -19.53 6.22 -8.24
N ARG A 23 -19.86 6.37 -9.52
CA ARG A 23 -21.13 6.99 -9.90
C ARG A 23 -22.30 6.13 -9.39
N PRO A 24 -23.43 6.77 -8.94
CA PRO A 24 -24.56 6.05 -8.40
C PRO A 24 -25.11 4.94 -9.32
N GLU A 25 -24.90 5.08 -10.63
CA GLU A 25 -25.31 4.08 -11.61
C GLU A 25 -24.66 2.72 -11.38
N PHE A 26 -23.42 2.67 -10.93
CA PHE A 26 -22.72 1.40 -10.66
C PHE A 26 -23.28 0.70 -9.41
N MET A 27 -23.88 1.44 -8.48
CA MET A 27 -24.40 0.95 -7.20
C MET A 27 -25.81 0.35 -7.31
N ARG A 28 -26.46 0.41 -8.48
CA ARG A 28 -27.81 -0.14 -8.67
C ARG A 28 -27.78 -1.65 -8.70
N LYS A 29 -28.85 -2.29 -8.14
CA LYS A 29 -29.03 -3.74 -8.16
C LYS A 29 -28.85 -4.32 -9.55
N GLY A 30 -28.21 -5.49 -9.64
CA GLY A 30 -27.92 -6.20 -10.90
C GLY A 30 -26.68 -5.72 -11.63
N ARG A 31 -25.81 -4.92 -10.96
CA ARG A 31 -24.53 -4.47 -11.50
C ARG A 31 -23.37 -5.00 -10.68
N PHE A 32 -23.11 -4.42 -9.53
CA PHE A 32 -22.18 -4.99 -8.56
C PHE A 32 -22.97 -5.49 -7.35
N ASP A 33 -22.76 -6.74 -6.99
CA ASP A 33 -23.47 -7.39 -5.87
C ASP A 33 -22.89 -6.96 -4.53
N GLU A 34 -21.57 -6.71 -4.51
CA GLU A 34 -20.86 -6.25 -3.32
C GLU A 34 -19.83 -5.18 -3.68
N VAL A 35 -19.67 -4.24 -2.77
CA VAL A 35 -18.66 -3.17 -2.86
C VAL A 35 -17.91 -3.13 -1.55
N TYR A 36 -16.58 -3.13 -1.66
CA TYR A 36 -15.68 -3.07 -0.53
C TYR A 36 -14.88 -1.78 -0.55
N PHE A 37 -14.70 -1.22 0.62
CA PHE A 37 -13.85 -0.07 0.83
C PHE A 37 -12.44 -0.55 1.26
N VAL A 38 -11.42 -0.07 0.57
CA VAL A 38 -10.01 -0.34 0.90
C VAL A 38 -9.41 0.92 1.50
N ASN A 39 -9.13 0.88 2.80
CA ASN A 39 -8.49 1.97 3.54
C ASN A 39 -6.97 1.93 3.39
N PHE A 40 -6.28 2.93 3.93
CA PHE A 40 -4.85 2.86 4.15
C PHE A 40 -4.51 1.62 5.01
N PRO A 41 -3.36 0.96 4.72
CA PRO A 41 -2.98 -0.24 5.45
C PRO A 41 -2.78 0.06 6.94
N THR A 42 -3.26 -0.85 7.78
CA THR A 42 -2.91 -0.89 9.21
C THR A 42 -1.43 -1.26 9.37
N GLU A 43 -0.88 -1.12 10.58
CA GLU A 43 0.51 -1.53 10.87
C GLU A 43 0.76 -2.99 10.46
N SER A 44 -0.13 -3.92 10.81
CA SER A 44 0.00 -5.33 10.45
C SER A 44 -0.06 -5.57 8.94
N GLU A 45 -0.97 -4.90 8.26
CA GLU A 45 -1.08 -4.99 6.79
C GLU A 45 0.13 -4.37 6.08
N CYS A 46 0.72 -3.30 6.63
CA CYS A 46 2.00 -2.75 6.15
C CYS A 46 3.12 -3.79 6.24
N VAL A 47 3.21 -4.53 7.36
CA VAL A 47 4.19 -5.63 7.50
C VAL A 47 3.96 -6.70 6.45
N ASP A 48 2.71 -7.12 6.23
CA ASP A 48 2.38 -8.15 5.24
C ASP A 48 2.72 -7.70 3.81
N ILE A 49 2.41 -6.45 3.46
CA ILE A 49 2.76 -5.86 2.16
C ILE A 49 4.27 -5.81 2.01
N LEU A 50 4.99 -5.34 3.05
CA LEU A 50 6.44 -5.23 3.07
C LEU A 50 7.10 -6.59 2.83
N LEU A 51 6.70 -7.62 3.59
CA LEU A 51 7.20 -8.99 3.43
C LEU A 51 6.95 -9.54 2.04
N LYS A 52 5.73 -9.32 1.50
CA LYS A 52 5.38 -9.75 0.15
C LYS A 52 6.21 -9.06 -0.93
N LYS A 53 6.53 -7.78 -0.77
CA LYS A 53 7.37 -7.04 -1.72
C LYS A 53 8.83 -7.48 -1.61
N LEU A 54 9.35 -7.67 -0.40
CA LEU A 54 10.71 -8.14 -0.15
C LEU A 54 10.95 -9.58 -0.62
N SER A 55 9.93 -10.44 -0.59
CA SER A 55 10.07 -11.82 -1.06
C SER A 55 10.52 -11.94 -2.51
N ARG A 56 10.28 -10.93 -3.33
CA ARG A 56 10.76 -10.87 -4.73
C ARG A 56 12.27 -10.76 -4.85
N TYR A 57 12.93 -10.25 -3.82
CA TYR A 57 14.38 -10.06 -3.74
C TYR A 57 15.09 -11.13 -2.92
N ASN A 58 14.33 -11.98 -2.22
CA ASN A 58 14.86 -13.01 -1.34
C ASN A 58 14.93 -14.37 -2.09
N SER A 59 15.89 -14.49 -2.98
CA SER A 59 16.22 -15.75 -3.68
C SER A 59 17.55 -16.32 -3.17
N PRO A 60 17.86 -17.62 -3.39
CA PRO A 60 19.15 -18.21 -3.03
C PRO A 60 20.35 -17.46 -3.62
N ASP A 61 20.20 -16.94 -4.84
CA ASP A 61 21.23 -16.18 -5.56
C ASP A 61 21.15 -14.67 -5.33
N SER A 62 20.34 -14.23 -4.37
CA SER A 62 20.18 -12.80 -4.06
C SER A 62 21.48 -12.22 -3.55
N ILE A 63 21.81 -11.03 -4.02
CA ILE A 63 22.89 -10.19 -3.49
C ILE A 63 22.53 -9.51 -2.18
N PHE A 64 21.25 -9.56 -1.76
CA PHE A 64 20.75 -8.94 -0.55
C PHE A 64 20.67 -9.95 0.60
N ASP A 65 20.97 -9.50 1.80
CA ASP A 65 20.84 -10.27 3.04
C ASP A 65 19.80 -9.62 3.97
N PHE A 66 18.69 -10.34 4.18
CA PHE A 66 17.58 -9.90 5.03
C PHE A 66 17.60 -10.55 6.42
N GLN A 67 18.62 -11.33 6.77
CA GLN A 67 18.68 -12.05 8.06
C GLN A 67 18.77 -11.11 9.26
N THR A 68 19.16 -9.87 9.03
CA THR A 68 19.25 -8.83 10.06
C THR A 68 17.88 -8.26 10.44
N LEU A 69 16.81 -8.50 9.66
CA LEU A 69 15.48 -7.96 9.89
C LEU A 69 14.64 -8.92 10.75
N THR A 70 14.51 -8.59 12.02
CA THR A 70 13.63 -9.28 12.97
C THR A 70 12.18 -8.83 12.84
N LYS A 71 11.25 -9.61 13.42
CA LYS A 71 9.81 -9.24 13.45
C LYS A 71 9.59 -7.84 14.05
N GLY A 72 10.29 -7.49 15.10
CA GLY A 72 10.18 -6.16 15.73
C GLY A 72 10.68 -5.02 14.84
N GLU A 73 11.68 -5.28 13.99
CA GLU A 73 12.17 -4.30 13.03
C GLU A 73 11.21 -4.09 11.88
N TYR A 74 10.53 -5.14 11.39
CA TYR A 74 9.43 -4.98 10.43
C TYR A 74 8.28 -4.15 11.00
N GLN A 75 7.92 -4.34 12.27
CA GLN A 75 6.93 -3.52 12.94
C GLN A 75 7.39 -2.05 13.06
N LYS A 76 8.65 -1.80 13.40
CA LYS A 76 9.23 -0.46 13.45
C LYS A 76 9.18 0.25 12.10
N ILE A 77 9.49 -0.46 11.01
CA ILE A 77 9.38 0.06 9.65
C ILE A 77 7.91 0.40 9.32
N ALA A 78 6.99 -0.52 9.61
CA ALA A 78 5.56 -0.32 9.36
C ALA A 78 5.00 0.88 10.14
N LEU A 79 5.39 1.03 11.41
CA LEU A 79 4.99 2.16 12.25
C LEU A 79 5.49 3.51 11.69
N ALA A 80 6.71 3.54 11.14
CA ALA A 80 7.25 4.74 10.51
C ALA A 80 6.47 5.20 9.27
N MET A 81 5.79 4.26 8.60
CA MET A 81 4.93 4.53 7.43
C MET A 81 3.53 5.03 7.79
N GLN A 82 3.14 4.97 9.08
CA GLN A 82 1.84 5.46 9.51
C GLN A 82 1.80 7.00 9.49
N GLY A 83 0.70 7.56 9.03
CA GLY A 83 0.50 9.01 8.90
C GLY A 83 -0.50 9.60 9.88
N GLY A 84 -1.00 8.82 10.82
CA GLY A 84 -2.03 9.26 11.77
C GLY A 84 -3.29 9.75 11.04
N VAL A 85 -3.70 10.98 11.31
CA VAL A 85 -4.89 11.60 10.68
C VAL A 85 -4.79 11.77 9.16
N TYR A 86 -3.60 11.67 8.60
CA TYR A 86 -3.37 11.79 7.15
C TYR A 86 -3.31 10.43 6.42
N GLY A 87 -3.55 9.32 7.13
CA GLY A 87 -3.67 7.99 6.57
C GLY A 87 -2.36 7.19 6.55
N GLY A 88 -1.28 7.71 6.04
CA GLY A 88 0.00 6.99 5.92
C GLY A 88 0.36 6.59 4.48
N PHE A 89 1.26 5.63 4.35
CA PHE A 89 1.73 5.12 3.07
C PHE A 89 0.72 4.12 2.50
N ALA A 90 0.28 4.32 1.28
CA ALA A 90 -0.51 3.34 0.54
C ALA A 90 0.37 2.22 -0.02
N GLY A 91 -0.23 1.16 -0.55
CA GLY A 91 0.51 0.01 -1.06
C GLY A 91 1.55 0.34 -2.14
N SER A 92 1.27 1.35 -2.99
CA SER A 92 2.20 1.84 -4.01
C SER A 92 3.42 2.55 -3.42
N GLU A 93 3.21 3.34 -2.37
CA GLU A 93 4.29 4.04 -1.69
C GLU A 93 5.16 3.07 -0.88
N ILE A 94 4.56 2.04 -0.26
CA ILE A 94 5.31 0.96 0.40
C ILE A 94 6.18 0.22 -0.63
N GLU A 95 5.66 -0.07 -1.82
CA GLU A 95 6.45 -0.65 -2.92
C GLU A 95 7.59 0.26 -3.36
N ALA A 96 7.35 1.56 -3.47
CA ALA A 96 8.39 2.53 -3.81
C ALA A 96 9.50 2.57 -2.76
N VAL A 97 9.15 2.53 -1.46
CA VAL A 97 10.14 2.42 -0.37
C VAL A 97 11.02 1.19 -0.54
N VAL A 98 10.42 0.01 -0.77
CA VAL A 98 11.18 -1.23 -0.99
C VAL A 98 12.10 -1.09 -2.19
N SER A 99 11.60 -0.60 -3.33
CA SER A 99 12.40 -0.42 -4.54
C SER A 99 13.60 0.50 -4.30
N MET A 100 13.40 1.65 -3.66
CA MET A 100 14.48 2.59 -3.36
C MET A 100 15.52 2.01 -2.40
N VAL A 101 15.11 1.25 -1.39
CA VAL A 101 16.03 0.56 -0.47
C VAL A 101 16.87 -0.46 -1.24
N MET A 102 16.25 -1.25 -2.14
CA MET A 102 16.97 -2.24 -2.95
C MET A 102 17.91 -1.58 -3.95
N GLU A 103 17.52 -0.48 -4.60
CA GLU A 103 18.39 0.30 -5.49
C GLU A 103 19.60 0.86 -4.75
N ASN A 104 19.41 1.44 -3.58
CA ASN A 104 20.50 1.94 -2.74
C ASN A 104 21.45 0.84 -2.30
N ALA A 105 20.92 -0.33 -1.95
CA ALA A 105 21.71 -1.49 -1.59
C ALA A 105 22.47 -2.04 -2.80
N PHE A 106 21.88 -2.05 -4.00
CA PHE A 106 22.56 -2.44 -5.23
C PHE A 106 23.72 -1.50 -5.58
N ILE A 107 23.53 -0.20 -5.41
CA ILE A 107 24.61 0.78 -5.61
C ILE A 107 25.77 0.51 -4.64
N LYS A 108 25.45 0.22 -3.36
CA LYS A 108 26.48 -0.20 -2.38
C LYS A 108 27.22 -1.46 -2.83
N TYR A 109 26.47 -2.47 -3.32
CA TYR A 109 27.06 -3.72 -3.83
C TYR A 109 28.06 -3.49 -4.97
N LEU A 110 27.72 -2.62 -5.92
CA LEU A 110 28.62 -2.28 -7.04
C LEU A 110 29.92 -1.61 -6.59
N GLY A 111 29.92 -0.90 -5.46
CA GLY A 111 31.08 -0.25 -4.86
C GLY A 111 31.94 -1.19 -3.98
N MET A 112 31.50 -2.43 -3.75
CA MET A 112 32.21 -3.37 -2.86
C MET A 112 33.32 -4.12 -3.61
N SER A 113 34.50 -4.21 -2.98
CA SER A 113 35.65 -4.94 -3.52
C SER A 113 35.51 -6.45 -3.43
N SER A 114 34.54 -6.98 -2.69
CA SER A 114 34.27 -8.40 -2.49
C SER A 114 32.80 -8.69 -2.73
N GLN A 115 32.51 -9.82 -3.40
CA GLN A 115 31.13 -10.26 -3.72
C GLN A 115 30.41 -10.84 -2.49
N HIS A 116 30.33 -10.06 -1.40
CA HIS A 116 29.51 -10.43 -0.23
C HIS A 116 28.11 -9.87 -0.38
N ARG A 117 27.12 -10.58 0.18
CA ARG A 117 25.76 -10.07 0.22
C ARG A 117 25.69 -8.76 1.00
N VAL A 118 24.86 -7.84 0.54
CA VAL A 118 24.62 -6.56 1.20
C VAL A 118 23.59 -6.75 2.31
N PRO A 119 23.94 -6.54 3.59
CA PRO A 119 22.97 -6.60 4.68
C PRO A 119 21.97 -5.46 4.56
N ILE A 120 20.68 -5.79 4.57
CA ILE A 120 19.58 -4.84 4.58
C ILE A 120 19.16 -4.59 6.03
N LYS A 121 19.26 -3.36 6.48
CA LYS A 121 18.99 -2.96 7.85
C LYS A 121 17.74 -2.11 7.98
N VAL A 122 17.16 -2.05 9.18
CA VAL A 122 16.02 -1.19 9.49
C VAL A 122 16.29 0.28 9.14
N ASP A 123 17.50 0.77 9.36
CA ASP A 123 17.88 2.17 9.09
C ASP A 123 17.88 2.52 7.59
N ASP A 124 18.12 1.54 6.71
CA ASP A 124 18.00 1.74 5.26
C ASP A 124 16.55 2.09 4.89
N PHE A 125 15.57 1.43 5.51
CA PHE A 125 14.16 1.75 5.32
C PHE A 125 13.78 3.07 5.95
N LEU A 126 14.18 3.32 7.20
CA LEU A 126 13.81 4.53 7.93
C LEU A 126 14.32 5.79 7.22
N SER A 127 15.52 5.75 6.65
CA SER A 127 16.07 6.89 5.90
C SER A 127 15.28 7.18 4.61
N VAL A 128 14.88 6.14 3.88
CA VAL A 128 14.04 6.28 2.67
C VAL A 128 12.64 6.78 3.06
N ILE A 129 12.02 6.20 4.07
CA ILE A 129 10.70 6.64 4.56
C ILE A 129 10.75 8.12 4.96
N ALA A 130 11.77 8.54 5.70
CA ALA A 130 11.93 9.93 6.11
C ALA A 130 12.04 10.88 4.90
N SER A 131 12.77 10.49 3.86
CA SER A 131 12.91 11.31 2.64
C SER A 131 11.60 11.42 1.82
N MET A 132 10.74 10.41 1.89
CA MET A 132 9.47 10.38 1.15
C MET A 132 8.30 10.96 1.94
N LYS A 133 8.38 10.97 3.27
CA LYS A 133 7.24 11.23 4.15
C LYS A 133 6.58 12.59 3.90
N ASP A 134 7.35 13.65 3.72
CA ASP A 134 6.80 14.98 3.49
C ASP A 134 6.05 15.07 2.17
N ALA A 135 6.57 14.45 1.11
CA ALA A 135 5.91 14.41 -0.20
C ALA A 135 4.63 13.58 -0.17
N VAL A 136 4.67 12.40 0.48
CA VAL A 136 3.50 11.54 0.66
C VAL A 136 2.41 12.27 1.45
N MET A 137 2.77 12.88 2.59
CA MET A 137 1.82 13.64 3.42
C MET A 137 1.27 14.87 2.70
N ALA A 138 2.09 15.57 1.91
CA ALA A 138 1.65 16.71 1.12
C ALA A 138 0.62 16.32 0.05
N ASN A 139 0.83 15.19 -0.62
CA ASN A 139 -0.11 14.66 -1.60
C ASN A 139 -1.46 14.26 -0.98
N GLN A 140 -1.48 13.90 0.30
CA GLN A 140 -2.68 13.51 1.01
C GLN A 140 -3.45 14.69 1.62
N LYS A 141 -2.77 15.81 1.90
CA LYS A 141 -3.39 17.00 2.54
C LYS A 141 -4.41 17.73 1.68
N GLY A 142 -4.49 17.45 0.39
CA GLY A 142 -5.34 18.22 -0.52
C GLY A 142 -4.84 19.66 -0.73
N LYS A 143 -5.41 20.35 -1.71
CA LYS A 143 -5.16 21.79 -1.95
C LYS A 143 -5.97 22.62 -0.96
N LEU A 144 -5.52 23.84 -0.71
CA LEU A 144 -6.21 24.79 0.17
C LEU A 144 -7.73 24.88 -0.19
N GLY A 145 -8.60 24.64 0.79
CA GLY A 145 -10.06 24.62 0.59
C GLY A 145 -10.63 23.32 0.00
N GLN A 146 -9.81 22.30 -0.27
CA GLN A 146 -10.27 20.96 -0.66
C GLN A 146 -10.10 19.98 0.50
N LYS A 147 -11.03 19.00 0.57
CA LYS A 147 -10.92 17.90 1.54
C LYS A 147 -9.64 17.10 1.29
N THR A 148 -9.02 16.68 2.37
CA THR A 148 -7.90 15.73 2.30
C THR A 148 -8.36 14.41 1.68
N ASN A 149 -7.44 13.63 1.14
CA ASN A 149 -7.80 12.31 0.63
C ASN A 149 -8.40 11.42 1.72
N VAL A 150 -7.93 11.55 2.97
CA VAL A 150 -8.48 10.80 4.12
C VAL A 150 -9.92 11.22 4.42
N GLU A 151 -10.22 12.53 4.46
CA GLU A 151 -11.59 13.02 4.68
C GLU A 151 -12.53 12.58 3.57
N ARG A 152 -12.09 12.60 2.31
CA ARG A 152 -12.87 12.08 1.17
C ARG A 152 -13.13 10.59 1.31
N ILE A 153 -12.13 9.82 1.72
CA ILE A 153 -12.21 8.37 1.92
C ILE A 153 -13.21 8.04 3.05
N LEU A 154 -13.11 8.73 4.18
CA LEU A 154 -14.03 8.54 5.31
C LEU A 154 -15.46 8.91 4.94
N GLU A 155 -15.65 10.01 4.22
CA GLU A 155 -16.96 10.44 3.73
C GLU A 155 -17.59 9.41 2.79
N ILE A 156 -16.81 8.81 1.89
CA ILE A 156 -17.26 7.71 1.02
C ILE A 156 -17.69 6.51 1.86
N GLN A 157 -16.89 6.13 2.85
CA GLN A 157 -17.21 5.02 3.74
C GLN A 157 -18.52 5.26 4.51
N GLU A 158 -18.69 6.47 5.05
CA GLU A 158 -19.88 6.85 5.80
C GLU A 158 -21.14 6.95 4.92
N CYS A 159 -21.03 7.60 3.75
CA CYS A 159 -22.17 7.79 2.85
C CYS A 159 -22.71 6.48 2.26
N TYR A 160 -21.86 5.53 1.99
CA TYR A 160 -22.25 4.29 1.29
C TYR A 160 -22.29 3.06 2.18
N HIS A 161 -21.88 3.14 3.45
CA HIS A 161 -21.83 2.01 4.40
C HIS A 161 -21.13 0.78 3.83
N PHE A 162 -20.04 0.98 3.12
CA PHE A 162 -19.29 -0.11 2.49
C PHE A 162 -18.67 -1.02 3.54
N LYS A 163 -18.67 -2.32 3.25
CA LYS A 163 -17.91 -3.29 4.03
C LYS A 163 -16.42 -2.95 3.94
N SER A 164 -15.71 -2.95 5.07
CA SER A 164 -14.24 -2.81 5.05
C SER A 164 -13.61 -4.05 4.44
N ALA A 165 -12.63 -3.85 3.56
CA ALA A 165 -11.77 -4.93 3.06
C ALA A 165 -10.62 -5.25 4.03
N SER A 166 -10.42 -4.43 5.07
CA SER A 166 -9.39 -4.64 6.08
C SER A 166 -9.74 -5.78 7.03
N ASN A 167 -8.73 -6.57 7.43
CA ASN A 167 -8.85 -7.65 8.41
C ASN A 167 -9.03 -7.15 9.86
N LYS A 168 -9.40 -5.89 10.10
CA LYS A 168 -9.79 -5.45 11.43
C LYS A 168 -10.96 -6.29 11.89
N LYS A 169 -10.72 -7.15 12.86
CA LYS A 169 -11.78 -7.60 13.76
C LYS A 169 -12.23 -6.36 14.54
N ASP A 170 -13.47 -5.94 14.28
CA ASP A 170 -14.16 -4.96 15.11
C ASP A 170 -14.24 -5.44 16.55
#